data_d91422e5e38229876385ec3f14bc4c9e
#
_entry.id   d91422e5e38229876385ec3f14bc4c9e
#
_cell.length_a   1.000
_cell.length_b   1.000
_cell.length_c   1.000
_cell.angle_alpha   90.00
_cell.angle_beta   90.00
_cell.angle_gamma   90.00
#
_symmetry.space_group_name_H-M   'P 1'
#
loop_
_entity.id
_entity.type
_entity.pdbx_description
1 polymer ?
#
loop_
_entity_poly.entity_id
_entity_poly.type
_entity_poly.pdbx_seq_one_letter_code
_entity_poly.pdbx_strand_id
1 'polypeptide(L)'
;MIKRMDEEAKASFEEMYLTYQDTLRRLAYAYDIPVDDIDDIIQDTFVSYARYDYSLKQPEEGKKILLGRILRSRCMDFHRQKK
;
A
#
# COMPACT_ATOMS: atom_id res chain seq x y z
N MET A 1 9.13 -22.56 10.05
CA MET A 1 7.88 -22.16 10.67
C MET A 1 7.50 -20.75 10.26
N ILE A 2 6.28 -20.57 9.83
CA ILE A 2 5.83 -19.27 9.42
C ILE A 2 5.62 -18.40 10.64
N LYS A 3 6.26 -17.27 10.63
CA LYS A 3 6.13 -16.34 11.72
C LYS A 3 4.79 -15.61 11.60
N ARG A 4 3.98 -15.77 12.61
CA ARG A 4 2.72 -15.06 12.63
C ARG A 4 2.93 -13.63 13.02
N MET A 5 2.15 -12.77 12.40
CA MET A 5 2.03 -11.41 12.86
C MET A 5 1.31 -11.46 14.21
N ASP A 6 1.87 -10.90 15.25
CA ASP A 6 1.20 -10.88 16.53
C ASP A 6 0.02 -9.90 16.49
N GLU A 7 -0.80 -9.92 17.53
CA GLU A 7 -1.99 -9.09 17.55
C GLU A 7 -1.69 -7.61 17.46
N GLU A 8 -0.61 -7.20 18.08
CA GLU A 8 -0.21 -5.81 18.06
C GLU A 8 0.19 -5.36 16.65
N ALA A 9 0.98 -6.16 15.98
CA ALA A 9 1.39 -5.86 14.61
C ALA A 9 0.21 -5.89 13.67
N LYS A 10 -0.71 -6.83 13.86
CA LYS A 10 -1.90 -6.93 13.04
C LYS A 10 -2.80 -5.72 13.21
N ALA A 11 -3.03 -5.31 14.45
CA ALA A 11 -3.86 -4.14 14.73
C ALA A 11 -3.22 -2.88 14.15
N SER A 12 -1.90 -2.77 14.24
CA SER A 12 -1.18 -1.64 13.68
C SER A 12 -1.30 -1.59 12.16
N PHE A 13 -1.24 -2.76 11.53
CA PHE A 13 -1.39 -2.85 10.08
C PHE A 13 -2.80 -2.44 9.65
N GLU A 14 -3.82 -2.93 10.35
CA GLU A 14 -5.20 -2.59 10.04
C GLU A 14 -5.46 -1.11 10.21
N GLU A 15 -4.92 -0.53 11.26
CA GLU A 15 -5.05 0.90 11.50
C GLU A 15 -4.40 1.70 10.38
N MET A 16 -3.23 1.30 9.95
CA MET A 16 -2.54 1.94 8.85
C MET A 16 -3.35 1.84 7.56
N TYR A 17 -3.91 0.67 7.30
CA TYR A 17 -4.73 0.46 6.12
C TYR A 17 -5.92 1.43 6.13
N LEU A 18 -6.64 1.48 7.24
CA LEU A 18 -7.80 2.36 7.35
C LEU A 18 -7.42 3.84 7.25
N THR A 19 -6.27 4.18 7.79
CA THR A 19 -5.82 5.57 7.79
C THR A 19 -5.45 6.05 6.39
N TYR A 20 -4.76 5.21 5.62
CA TYR A 20 -4.18 5.65 4.36
C TYR A 20 -4.94 5.21 3.11
N GLN A 21 -5.93 4.34 3.24
CA GLN A 21 -6.61 3.84 2.05
C GLN A 21 -7.24 4.96 1.20
N ASP A 22 -7.84 5.94 1.84
CA ASP A 22 -8.48 7.02 1.09
C ASP A 22 -7.45 7.88 0.36
N THR A 23 -6.34 8.16 1.02
CA THR A 23 -5.25 8.91 0.40
C THR A 23 -4.72 8.16 -0.82
N LEU A 24 -4.53 6.86 -0.68
CA LEU A 24 -4.02 6.05 -1.77
C LEU A 24 -5.03 5.93 -2.91
N ARG A 25 -6.32 5.88 -2.60
CA ARG A 25 -7.35 5.90 -3.63
C ARG A 25 -7.29 7.16 -4.47
N ARG A 26 -7.15 8.29 -3.81
CA ARG A 26 -7.05 9.57 -4.51
C ARG A 26 -5.81 9.62 -5.40
N LEU A 27 -4.70 9.10 -4.90
CA LEU A 27 -3.47 9.06 -5.69
C LEU A 27 -3.61 8.14 -6.90
N ALA A 28 -4.21 6.96 -6.70
CA ALA A 28 -4.41 6.03 -7.80
C ALA A 28 -5.32 6.65 -8.86
N TYR A 29 -6.37 7.32 -8.42
CA TYR A 29 -7.25 8.00 -9.35
C TYR A 29 -6.51 9.08 -10.12
N ALA A 30 -5.65 9.83 -9.44
CA ALA A 30 -4.85 10.87 -10.06
C ALA A 30 -3.85 10.31 -11.07
N TYR A 31 -3.44 9.06 -10.88
CA TYR A 31 -2.56 8.37 -11.83
C TYR A 31 -3.35 7.67 -12.95
N ASP A 32 -4.61 8.01 -13.11
CA ASP A 32 -5.46 7.49 -14.18
C ASP A 32 -5.72 5.99 -14.09
N ILE A 33 -5.85 5.47 -12.89
CA ILE A 33 -6.24 4.08 -12.70
C ILE A 33 -7.75 4.00 -12.76
N PRO A 34 -8.31 3.10 -13.57
CA PRO A 34 -9.77 2.92 -13.61
C PRO A 34 -10.31 2.54 -12.24
N VAL A 35 -11.47 3.05 -11.90
CA VAL A 35 -12.08 2.82 -10.59
C VAL A 35 -12.14 1.35 -10.24
N ASP A 36 -12.46 0.50 -11.22
CA ASP A 36 -12.57 -0.94 -10.99
C ASP A 36 -11.25 -1.60 -10.62
N ASP A 37 -10.13 -0.96 -10.94
CA ASP A 37 -8.81 -1.53 -10.67
C ASP A 37 -8.14 -0.92 -9.45
N ILE A 38 -8.71 0.14 -8.89
CA ILE A 38 -8.08 0.85 -7.78
C ILE A 38 -7.92 -0.03 -6.55
N ASP A 39 -8.93 -0.82 -6.21
CA ASP A 39 -8.85 -1.68 -5.02
C ASP A 39 -7.72 -2.68 -5.12
N ASP A 40 -7.53 -3.28 -6.29
CA ASP A 40 -6.43 -4.22 -6.51
C ASP A 40 -5.08 -3.54 -6.34
N ILE A 41 -4.95 -2.34 -6.88
CA ILE A 41 -3.71 -1.58 -6.77
C ILE A 41 -3.41 -1.27 -5.31
N ILE A 42 -4.43 -0.89 -4.55
CA ILE A 42 -4.26 -0.56 -3.14
C ILE A 42 -3.86 -1.80 -2.34
N GLN A 43 -4.51 -2.93 -2.59
CA GLN A 43 -4.15 -4.17 -1.92
C GLN A 43 -2.71 -4.55 -2.23
N ASP A 44 -2.31 -4.47 -3.48
CA ASP A 44 -0.92 -4.74 -3.87
C ASP A 44 0.04 -3.83 -3.16
N THR A 45 -0.33 -2.57 -3.01
CA THR A 45 0.51 -1.59 -2.34
C THR A 45 0.74 -1.98 -0.88
N PHE A 46 -0.32 -2.35 -0.17
CA PHE A 46 -0.18 -2.74 1.23
C PHE A 46 0.55 -4.07 1.40
N VAL A 47 0.31 -5.02 0.51
CA VAL A 47 1.03 -6.28 0.55
C VAL A 47 2.53 -6.04 0.33
N SER A 48 2.87 -5.21 -0.64
CA SER A 48 4.27 -4.87 -0.91
C SER A 48 4.89 -4.14 0.27
N TYR A 49 4.15 -3.24 0.87
CA TYR A 49 4.63 -2.54 2.05
C TYR A 49 4.93 -3.51 3.19
N ALA A 50 4.05 -4.46 3.42
CA ALA A 50 4.23 -5.44 4.49
C ALA A 50 5.49 -6.28 4.27
N ARG A 51 5.78 -6.63 3.02
CA ARG A 51 6.99 -7.38 2.70
C ARG A 51 8.25 -6.57 2.93
N TYR A 52 8.17 -5.30 2.62
CA TYR A 52 9.34 -4.42 2.73
C TYR A 52 9.68 -4.09 4.15
N ASP A 53 8.68 -3.80 4.93
CA ASP A 53 8.92 -3.02 6.12
C ASP A 53 8.27 -3.54 7.38
N TYR A 54 7.70 -4.72 7.34
CA TYR A 54 6.99 -5.13 8.54
C TYR A 54 7.93 -5.38 9.72
N SER A 55 9.20 -5.53 9.47
CA SER A 55 10.19 -5.68 10.53
C SER A 55 10.84 -4.37 10.95
N LEU A 56 10.54 -3.30 10.24
CA LEU A 56 11.15 -2.00 10.52
C LEU A 56 10.13 -1.07 11.17
N LYS A 57 10.57 -0.41 12.20
CA LYS A 57 9.72 0.58 12.85
C LYS A 57 9.98 1.93 12.24
N GLN A 58 9.10 2.33 11.34
CA GLN A 58 9.25 3.61 10.69
C GLN A 58 8.33 4.65 11.31
N PRO A 59 8.76 5.91 11.34
CA PRO A 59 7.87 7.00 11.76
C PRO A 59 6.73 7.14 10.76
N GLU A 60 5.65 7.78 11.19
CA GLU A 60 4.46 7.95 10.35
C GLU A 60 4.77 8.56 8.99
N GLU A 61 5.63 9.56 8.97
CA GLU A 61 6.00 10.21 7.72
C GLU A 61 6.67 9.25 6.76
N GLY A 62 7.52 8.40 7.29
CA GLY A 62 8.20 7.40 6.48
C GLY A 62 7.23 6.40 5.88
N LYS A 63 6.24 5.99 6.67
CA LYS A 63 5.22 5.07 6.20
C LYS A 63 4.45 5.66 5.03
N LYS A 64 4.03 6.90 5.17
CA LYS A 64 3.27 7.57 4.13
C LYS A 64 4.06 7.70 2.84
N ILE A 65 5.32 8.10 2.95
CA ILE A 65 6.19 8.26 1.79
C ILE A 65 6.40 6.92 1.10
N LEU A 66 6.67 5.88 1.87
CA LEU A 66 6.91 4.56 1.30
C LEU A 66 5.67 4.02 0.61
N LEU A 67 4.50 4.16 1.25
CA LEU A 67 3.25 3.74 0.64
C LEU A 67 3.01 4.46 -0.68
N GLY A 68 3.26 5.75 -0.71
CA GLY A 68 3.10 6.53 -1.92
C GLY A 68 4.02 6.08 -3.04
N ARG A 69 5.25 5.76 -2.71
CA ARG A 69 6.22 5.26 -3.69
C ARG A 69 5.80 3.92 -4.26
N ILE A 70 5.36 3.03 -3.39
CA ILE A 70 4.92 1.70 -3.83
C ILE A 70 3.69 1.84 -4.71
N LEU A 71 2.75 2.66 -4.29
CA LEU A 71 1.54 2.89 -5.08
C LEU A 71 1.88 3.41 -6.48
N ARG A 72 2.75 4.41 -6.55
CA ARG A 72 3.16 4.97 -7.83
C ARG A 72 3.76 3.90 -8.72
N SER A 73 4.62 3.07 -8.16
CA SER A 73 5.24 1.98 -8.90
C SER A 73 4.20 1.01 -9.45
N ARG A 74 3.20 0.67 -8.63
CA ARG A 74 2.14 -0.23 -9.07
C ARG A 74 1.29 0.41 -10.17
N CYS A 75 1.01 1.68 -10.06
CA CYS A 75 0.25 2.39 -11.08
C CYS A 75 1.01 2.45 -12.41
N MET A 76 2.30 2.69 -12.35
CA MET A 76 3.13 2.68 -13.55
C MET A 76 3.17 1.31 -14.20
N ASP A 77 3.28 0.26 -13.40
CA ASP A 77 3.25 -1.11 -13.92
C ASP A 77 1.92 -1.42 -14.57
N PHE A 78 0.83 -0.96 -13.96
CA PHE A 78 -0.50 -1.15 -14.51
C PHE A 78 -0.58 -0.55 -15.91
N HIS A 79 -0.17 0.69 -16.07
CA HIS A 79 -0.24 1.36 -17.37
C HIS A 79 0.68 0.71 -18.40
N ARG A 80 1.84 0.25 -17.94
CA ARG A 80 2.78 -0.43 -18.83
C ARG A 80 2.21 -1.72 -19.38
N GLN A 81 1.47 -2.45 -18.57
CA GLN A 81 0.87 -3.71 -18.98
C GLN A 81 -0.37 -3.55 -19.85
N LYS A 82 -0.99 -2.40 -19.79
CA LYS A 82 -2.24 -2.15 -20.49
C LYS A 82 -2.08 -1.58 -21.90
N LYS A 83 -0.93 -1.57 -22.40
CA LYS A 83 -0.73 -1.06 -23.77
C LYS A 83 -1.40 -1.92 -24.81
#